data_8114ab8e70da7c620fd6b1c9b396e35f
#
_entry.id   8114ab8e70da7c620fd6b1c9b396e35f
#
_cell.length_a   1.000
_cell.length_b   1.000
_cell.length_c   1.000
_cell.angle_alpha   90.00
_cell.angle_beta   90.00
_cell.angle_gamma   90.00
#
_symmetry.space_group_name_H-M   'P 1'
#
loop_
_entity.id
_entity.type
_entity.pdbx_description
1 polymer ?
#
loop_
_entity_poly.entity_id
_entity_poly.type
_entity_poly.pdbx_seq_one_letter_code
_entity_poly.pdbx_strand_id
1 'polypeptide(L)'
;MIIKKNIFGQYLFIKKWLIKIIGFISYNRFSNTLKISGSEIINSLPNKNVLFVSNHQTYFADGIAILHMLNASINGRINTLKNSTYLFNPKLNIYFIAAKETMNRGLIPKILSYTGSISIKRTWKEGQKNIIRDVSNIDISNINKALKDGWVITFPQGTTKAWAPIRKGTAHIIKENKPIVVPIIIDGFRRSFDKKGLFIKKNGAKQSMKIRKPLKINYEASIEDITKEIGLAIHQDISQKVIG
;
A
#
# COMPACT_ATOMS: atom_id res chain seq x y z
N MET A 1 19.95 21.28 -17.33
CA MET A 1 18.85 20.32 -17.16
C MET A 1 18.37 20.41 -15.72
N ILE A 2 17.15 20.93 -15.45
CA ILE A 2 16.64 21.04 -14.07
C ILE A 2 16.31 19.64 -13.56
N ILE A 3 17.04 19.17 -12.58
CA ILE A 3 16.82 17.85 -11.97
C ILE A 3 15.59 17.95 -11.06
N LYS A 4 14.46 17.39 -11.51
CA LYS A 4 13.20 17.42 -10.75
C LYS A 4 13.25 16.47 -9.55
N LYS A 5 12.83 16.98 -8.39
CA LYS A 5 12.66 16.23 -7.14
C LYS A 5 11.17 16.13 -6.77
N ASN A 6 10.79 15.09 -6.04
CA ASN A 6 9.48 15.02 -5.41
C ASN A 6 9.44 15.86 -4.11
N ILE A 7 8.28 15.87 -3.46
CA ILE A 7 8.03 16.61 -2.21
C ILE A 7 8.92 16.17 -1.02
N PHE A 8 9.59 15.02 -1.11
CA PHE A 8 10.52 14.49 -0.11
C PHE A 8 11.99 14.65 -0.53
N GLY A 9 12.27 15.45 -1.56
CA GLY A 9 13.62 15.70 -2.06
C GLY A 9 14.25 14.56 -2.88
N GLN A 10 13.49 13.51 -3.21
CA GLN A 10 14.00 12.40 -4.00
C GLN A 10 14.01 12.77 -5.48
N TYR A 11 15.09 12.43 -6.18
CA TYR A 11 15.21 12.65 -7.63
C TYR A 11 14.23 11.78 -8.41
N LEU A 12 13.32 12.39 -9.16
CA LEU A 12 12.26 11.69 -9.87
C LEU A 12 12.79 10.69 -10.90
N PHE A 13 13.91 11.00 -11.56
CA PHE A 13 14.49 10.09 -12.54
C PHE A 13 15.02 8.81 -11.85
N ILE A 14 15.67 8.93 -10.67
CA ILE A 14 16.14 7.78 -9.89
C ILE A 14 14.94 6.96 -9.42
N LYS A 15 13.91 7.61 -8.88
CA LYS A 15 12.66 6.95 -8.48
C LYS A 15 12.04 6.19 -9.65
N LYS A 16 11.96 6.80 -10.83
CA LYS A 16 11.44 6.15 -12.05
C LYS A 16 12.23 4.90 -12.42
N TRP A 17 13.57 4.99 -12.42
CA TRP A 17 14.44 3.85 -12.71
C TRP A 17 14.30 2.71 -11.68
N LEU A 18 14.24 3.04 -10.40
CA LEU A 18 14.04 2.04 -9.34
C LEU A 18 12.69 1.33 -9.48
N ILE A 19 11.60 2.06 -9.74
CA ILE A 19 10.28 1.46 -9.97
C ILE A 19 10.33 0.53 -11.19
N LYS A 20 11.00 0.92 -12.28
CA LYS A 20 11.19 0.05 -13.46
C LYS A 20 11.96 -1.21 -13.12
N ILE A 21 13.13 -1.10 -12.51
CA ILE A 21 14.00 -2.24 -12.18
C ILE A 21 13.26 -3.22 -11.25
N ILE A 22 12.69 -2.71 -10.15
CA ILE A 22 11.92 -3.54 -9.19
C ILE A 22 10.72 -4.16 -9.89
N GLY A 23 10.03 -3.38 -10.72
CA GLY A 23 8.90 -3.84 -11.50
C GLY A 23 9.28 -5.01 -12.43
N PHE A 24 10.33 -4.88 -13.23
CA PHE A 24 10.75 -5.95 -14.13
C PHE A 24 11.22 -7.22 -13.38
N ILE A 25 11.98 -7.07 -12.29
CA ILE A 25 12.42 -8.21 -11.46
C ILE A 25 11.22 -8.95 -10.84
N SER A 26 10.18 -8.22 -10.44
CA SER A 26 9.00 -8.80 -9.77
C SER A 26 7.88 -9.21 -10.73
N TYR A 27 7.90 -8.77 -11.99
CA TYR A 27 6.83 -8.96 -12.96
C TYR A 27 6.34 -10.41 -13.08
N ASN A 28 7.26 -11.35 -13.29
CA ASN A 28 6.92 -12.77 -13.48
C ASN A 28 6.31 -13.42 -12.23
N ARG A 29 6.47 -12.82 -11.06
CA ARG A 29 5.88 -13.32 -9.80
C ARG A 29 4.39 -13.08 -9.71
N PHE A 30 3.86 -12.14 -10.51
CA PHE A 30 2.46 -11.71 -10.45
C PHE A 30 1.72 -11.88 -11.77
N SER A 31 2.40 -11.68 -12.91
CA SER A 31 1.75 -11.58 -14.24
C SER A 31 0.89 -12.79 -14.61
N ASN A 32 1.29 -14.00 -14.19
CA ASN A 32 0.60 -15.25 -14.52
C ASN A 32 -0.23 -15.83 -13.36
N THR A 33 -0.04 -15.35 -12.12
CA THR A 33 -0.64 -15.95 -10.92
C THR A 33 -1.61 -15.03 -10.20
N LEU A 34 -1.49 -13.71 -10.40
CA LEU A 34 -2.32 -12.71 -9.74
C LEU A 34 -3.58 -12.45 -10.56
N LYS A 35 -4.75 -12.85 -10.02
CA LYS A 35 -6.07 -12.48 -10.54
C LYS A 35 -6.47 -11.12 -9.97
N ILE A 36 -6.69 -10.14 -10.84
CA ILE A 36 -7.13 -8.80 -10.49
C ILE A 36 -8.59 -8.61 -10.86
N SER A 37 -9.34 -7.86 -10.06
CA SER A 37 -10.72 -7.44 -10.36
C SER A 37 -11.02 -6.07 -9.77
N GLY A 38 -11.86 -5.27 -10.45
CA GLY A 38 -12.28 -3.96 -10.00
C GLY A 38 -11.28 -2.83 -10.28
N SER A 39 -10.24 -3.07 -11.09
CA SER A 39 -9.21 -2.06 -11.36
C SER A 39 -9.67 -0.98 -12.36
N GLU A 40 -10.82 -1.14 -12.99
CA GLU A 40 -11.42 -0.15 -13.89
C GLU A 40 -11.66 1.20 -13.22
N ILE A 41 -11.93 1.22 -11.92
CA ILE A 41 -12.17 2.46 -11.17
C ILE A 41 -10.93 3.36 -11.04
N ILE A 42 -9.72 2.80 -11.22
CA ILE A 42 -8.46 3.53 -11.02
C ILE A 42 -8.36 4.73 -11.96
N ASN A 43 -8.85 4.60 -13.19
CA ASN A 43 -8.77 5.68 -14.19
C ASN A 43 -9.76 6.83 -13.91
N SER A 44 -10.79 6.62 -13.09
CA SER A 44 -11.73 7.67 -12.68
C SER A 44 -11.30 8.42 -11.41
N LEU A 45 -10.23 7.98 -10.75
CA LEU A 45 -9.74 8.60 -9.53
C LEU A 45 -8.99 9.90 -9.84
N PRO A 46 -9.11 10.93 -8.97
CA PRO A 46 -8.33 12.16 -9.12
C PRO A 46 -6.84 11.88 -8.97
N ASN A 47 -6.01 12.76 -9.52
CA ASN A 47 -4.55 12.57 -9.52
C ASN A 47 -3.90 12.60 -8.13
N LYS A 48 -4.58 13.14 -7.13
CA LYS A 48 -4.12 13.31 -5.74
C LYS A 48 -5.25 13.09 -4.74
N ASN A 49 -4.92 13.02 -3.46
CA ASN A 49 -5.82 12.84 -2.32
C ASN A 49 -6.65 11.55 -2.41
N VAL A 50 -5.98 10.45 -2.77
CA VAL A 50 -6.55 9.11 -2.75
C VAL A 50 -5.77 8.26 -1.76
N LEU A 51 -6.48 7.59 -0.86
CA LEU A 51 -5.93 6.68 0.14
C LEU A 51 -6.38 5.25 -0.17
N PHE A 52 -5.46 4.41 -0.62
CA PHE A 52 -5.69 2.98 -0.75
C PHE A 52 -5.48 2.31 0.60
N VAL A 53 -6.49 1.59 1.08
CA VAL A 53 -6.44 0.81 2.32
C VAL A 53 -6.48 -0.67 1.99
N SER A 54 -5.53 -1.47 2.50
CA SER A 54 -5.45 -2.90 2.18
C SER A 54 -5.14 -3.74 3.41
N ASN A 55 -5.63 -4.98 3.42
CA ASN A 55 -5.12 -6.01 4.31
C ASN A 55 -3.66 -6.34 3.95
N HIS A 56 -2.90 -6.94 4.88
CA HIS A 56 -1.46 -7.14 4.74
C HIS A 56 -1.08 -8.61 4.96
N GLN A 57 -0.45 -9.23 3.99
CA GLN A 57 -0.10 -10.65 4.05
C GLN A 57 1.42 -10.89 4.08
N THR A 58 2.22 -10.02 3.43
CA THR A 58 3.68 -10.12 3.38
C THR A 58 4.31 -8.73 3.49
N TYR A 59 5.57 -8.61 3.88
CA TYR A 59 6.16 -7.26 4.10
C TYR A 59 6.32 -6.44 2.82
N PHE A 60 6.65 -7.07 1.68
CA PHE A 60 6.99 -6.34 0.45
C PHE A 60 6.13 -6.72 -0.75
N ALA A 61 5.80 -8.03 -0.94
CA ALA A 61 5.08 -8.47 -2.14
C ALA A 61 3.72 -7.77 -2.30
N ASP A 62 3.00 -7.50 -1.21
CA ASP A 62 1.70 -6.83 -1.23
C ASP A 62 1.81 -5.43 -1.84
N GLY A 63 2.73 -4.61 -1.33
CA GLY A 63 2.96 -3.25 -1.83
C GLY A 63 3.43 -3.25 -3.28
N ILE A 64 4.35 -4.15 -3.64
CA ILE A 64 4.85 -4.29 -5.01
C ILE A 64 3.71 -4.68 -5.96
N ALA A 65 2.88 -5.64 -5.60
CA ALA A 65 1.74 -6.05 -6.42
C ALA A 65 0.70 -4.93 -6.60
N ILE A 66 0.42 -4.15 -5.53
CA ILE A 66 -0.46 -2.98 -5.62
C ILE A 66 0.15 -1.93 -6.56
N LEU A 67 1.46 -1.65 -6.48
CA LEU A 67 2.13 -0.73 -7.40
C LEU A 67 2.07 -1.21 -8.85
N HIS A 68 2.23 -2.51 -9.10
CA HIS A 68 2.03 -3.10 -10.42
C HIS A 68 0.62 -2.86 -10.94
N MET A 69 -0.39 -3.20 -10.13
CA MET A 69 -1.80 -3.04 -10.49
C MET A 69 -2.15 -1.59 -10.79
N LEU A 70 -1.75 -0.64 -9.93
CA LEU A 70 -2.04 0.78 -10.13
C LEU A 70 -1.40 1.30 -11.43
N ASN A 71 -0.12 0.98 -11.67
CA ASN A 71 0.56 1.42 -12.88
C ASN A 71 0.02 0.73 -14.15
N ALA A 72 -0.35 -0.53 -14.08
CA ALA A 72 -0.99 -1.25 -15.19
C ALA A 72 -2.33 -0.60 -15.55
N SER A 73 -3.18 -0.33 -14.56
CA SER A 73 -4.50 0.27 -14.76
C SER A 73 -4.42 1.68 -15.37
N ILE A 74 -3.57 2.54 -14.83
CA ILE A 74 -3.34 3.91 -15.38
C ILE A 74 -2.87 3.87 -16.84
N ASN A 75 -2.12 2.83 -17.22
CA ASN A 75 -1.66 2.63 -18.59
C ASN A 75 -2.63 1.75 -19.42
N GLY A 76 -3.91 1.72 -19.07
CA GLY A 76 -4.99 1.10 -19.85
C GLY A 76 -5.11 -0.42 -19.74
N ARG A 77 -4.42 -1.06 -18.78
CA ARG A 77 -4.52 -2.50 -18.55
C ARG A 77 -5.46 -2.80 -17.40
N ILE A 78 -6.71 -3.01 -17.76
CA ILE A 78 -7.77 -3.25 -16.78
C ILE A 78 -7.79 -4.73 -16.37
N ASN A 79 -7.77 -4.97 -15.06
CA ASN A 79 -7.85 -6.30 -14.43
C ASN A 79 -6.75 -7.29 -14.87
N THR A 80 -5.61 -6.77 -15.36
CA THR A 80 -4.51 -7.60 -15.84
C THR A 80 -3.15 -6.92 -15.66
N LEU A 81 -2.10 -7.72 -15.52
CA LEU A 81 -0.71 -7.27 -15.59
C LEU A 81 -0.02 -7.68 -16.90
N LYS A 82 -0.73 -8.33 -17.82
CA LYS A 82 -0.14 -8.75 -19.09
C LYS A 82 0.47 -7.56 -19.84
N ASN A 83 1.61 -7.79 -20.47
CA ASN A 83 2.41 -6.77 -21.16
C ASN A 83 2.98 -5.71 -20.21
N SER A 84 4.21 -5.90 -19.79
CA SER A 84 4.93 -5.08 -18.81
C SER A 84 5.27 -3.65 -19.26
N THR A 85 4.84 -3.21 -20.44
CA THR A 85 5.17 -1.88 -20.99
C THR A 85 4.68 -0.72 -20.10
N TYR A 86 3.68 -0.92 -19.23
CA TYR A 86 3.27 0.08 -18.23
C TYR A 86 4.40 0.47 -17.26
N LEU A 87 5.42 -0.38 -17.11
CA LEU A 87 6.61 -0.07 -16.30
C LEU A 87 7.50 1.02 -16.91
N PHE A 88 7.37 1.33 -18.19
CA PHE A 88 8.11 2.42 -18.82
C PHE A 88 7.55 3.80 -18.46
N ASN A 89 6.26 3.88 -18.10
CA ASN A 89 5.59 5.12 -17.71
C ASN A 89 4.89 5.01 -16.34
N PRO A 90 5.64 4.79 -15.24
CA PRO A 90 5.05 4.65 -13.92
C PRO A 90 4.59 6.02 -13.39
N LYS A 91 3.47 6.00 -12.64
CA LYS A 91 3.04 7.15 -11.84
C LYS A 91 4.01 7.37 -10.68
N LEU A 92 4.66 8.53 -10.63
CA LEU A 92 5.73 8.79 -9.67
C LEU A 92 5.24 9.34 -8.33
N ASN A 93 4.04 9.90 -8.27
CA ASN A 93 3.43 10.40 -7.04
C ASN A 93 2.50 9.36 -6.37
N ILE A 94 2.97 8.12 -6.32
CA ILE A 94 2.41 7.07 -5.45
C ILE A 94 3.37 6.91 -4.27
N TYR A 95 2.79 6.90 -3.06
CA TYR A 95 3.48 6.77 -1.79
C TYR A 95 2.91 5.60 -1.00
N PHE A 96 3.66 5.08 -0.04
CA PHE A 96 3.16 4.05 0.87
C PHE A 96 3.69 4.28 2.29
N ILE A 97 2.82 4.05 3.26
CA ILE A 97 3.16 4.18 4.67
C ILE A 97 3.89 2.91 5.11
N ALA A 98 5.09 3.06 5.66
CA ALA A 98 5.90 1.94 6.14
C ALA A 98 6.54 2.24 7.49
N ALA A 99 6.77 1.20 8.29
CA ALA A 99 7.47 1.35 9.55
C ALA A 99 8.96 1.62 9.31
N LYS A 100 9.51 2.67 9.96
CA LYS A 100 10.91 3.08 9.86
C LYS A 100 11.87 1.94 10.17
N GLU A 101 11.54 1.12 11.17
CA GLU A 101 12.34 -0.03 11.56
C GLU A 101 12.40 -1.11 10.47
N THR A 102 11.33 -1.23 9.65
CA THR A 102 11.31 -2.17 8.53
C THR A 102 12.16 -1.67 7.37
N MET A 103 12.08 -0.38 7.06
CA MET A 103 12.81 0.22 5.93
C MET A 103 14.32 0.33 6.20
N ASN A 104 14.75 0.37 7.47
CA ASN A 104 16.17 0.45 7.83
C ASN A 104 16.86 -0.92 7.99
N ARG A 105 16.15 -2.04 7.79
CA ARG A 105 16.69 -3.40 7.94
C ARG A 105 17.35 -3.93 6.68
N GLY A 106 18.46 -3.31 6.26
CA GLY A 106 19.28 -3.78 5.15
C GLY A 106 19.05 -3.03 3.83
N LEU A 107 19.81 -3.45 2.80
CA LEU A 107 19.91 -2.75 1.53
C LEU A 107 18.59 -2.78 0.73
N ILE A 108 17.95 -3.95 0.63
CA ILE A 108 16.71 -4.10 -0.17
C ILE A 108 15.58 -3.21 0.36
N PRO A 109 15.21 -3.22 1.67
CA PRO A 109 14.23 -2.29 2.21
C PRO A 109 14.59 -0.82 1.96
N LYS A 110 15.87 -0.46 2.06
CA LYS A 110 16.34 0.91 1.81
C LYS A 110 16.15 1.33 0.34
N ILE A 111 16.41 0.45 -0.61
CA ILE A 111 16.13 0.68 -2.04
C ILE A 111 14.62 0.80 -2.27
N LEU A 112 13.82 -0.12 -1.70
CA LEU A 112 12.36 -0.07 -1.80
C LEU A 112 11.79 1.22 -1.20
N SER A 113 12.39 1.75 -0.12
CA SER A 113 11.92 2.99 0.48
C SER A 113 12.00 4.17 -0.49
N TYR A 114 12.97 4.18 -1.39
CA TYR A 114 13.13 5.25 -2.38
C TYR A 114 12.02 5.26 -3.43
N THR A 115 11.24 4.18 -3.57
CA THR A 115 10.11 4.14 -4.51
C THR A 115 8.86 4.90 -4.01
N GLY A 116 8.91 5.48 -2.81
CA GLY A 116 7.82 6.32 -2.28
C GLY A 116 7.41 6.02 -0.85
N SER A 117 8.31 5.48 -0.02
CA SER A 117 7.99 5.23 1.38
C SER A 117 7.85 6.52 2.18
N ILE A 118 6.77 6.61 2.95
CA ILE A 118 6.60 7.52 4.07
C ILE A 118 6.93 6.71 5.32
N SER A 119 8.14 6.89 5.84
CA SER A 119 8.60 6.13 7.00
C SER A 119 8.06 6.71 8.29
N ILE A 120 7.25 5.94 9.02
CA ILE A 120 6.67 6.34 10.31
C ILE A 120 7.27 5.52 11.45
N LYS A 121 7.38 6.13 12.64
CA LYS A 121 7.68 5.40 13.88
C LYS A 121 6.41 4.72 14.38
N ARG A 122 6.49 3.43 14.71
CA ARG A 122 5.35 2.73 15.32
C ARG A 122 5.07 3.27 16.71
N THR A 123 3.80 3.49 17.03
CA THR A 123 3.36 3.98 18.34
C THR A 123 3.16 2.88 19.37
N TRP A 124 3.13 1.62 18.94
CA TRP A 124 2.80 0.47 19.80
C TRP A 124 3.93 -0.55 19.93
N LYS A 125 5.00 -0.44 19.16
CA LYS A 125 6.10 -1.41 19.17
C LYS A 125 7.42 -0.80 18.76
N GLU A 126 8.49 -1.09 19.52
CA GLU A 126 9.86 -0.80 19.15
C GLU A 126 10.68 -2.09 19.20
N GLY A 127 11.15 -2.57 18.03
CA GLY A 127 11.77 -3.90 17.93
C GLY A 127 10.80 -5.01 18.37
N GLN A 128 11.13 -5.70 19.47
CA GLN A 128 10.29 -6.73 20.09
C GLN A 128 9.46 -6.22 21.28
N LYS A 129 9.76 -5.03 21.79
CA LYS A 129 9.09 -4.47 22.98
C LYS A 129 7.77 -3.78 22.59
N ASN A 130 6.72 -4.01 23.39
CA ASN A 130 5.52 -3.21 23.32
C ASN A 130 5.78 -1.85 23.96
N ILE A 131 5.35 -0.79 23.30
CA ILE A 131 5.50 0.58 23.77
C ILE A 131 4.20 1.34 23.54
N ILE A 132 4.01 2.43 24.24
CA ILE A 132 2.97 3.42 23.99
C ILE A 132 3.70 4.74 23.78
N ARG A 133 3.52 5.37 22.64
CA ARG A 133 4.02 6.72 22.35
C ARG A 133 3.05 7.47 21.45
N ASP A 134 3.10 8.77 21.49
CA ASP A 134 2.32 9.62 20.60
C ASP A 134 2.85 9.55 19.16
N VAL A 135 1.97 9.83 18.21
CA VAL A 135 2.32 9.95 16.80
C VAL A 135 3.18 11.20 16.60
N SER A 136 4.29 11.07 15.92
CA SER A 136 5.15 12.22 15.63
C SER A 136 4.45 13.20 14.69
N ASN A 137 4.45 14.50 15.03
CA ASN A 137 3.92 15.57 14.17
C ASN A 137 4.59 15.57 12.78
N ILE A 138 5.86 15.18 12.70
CA ILE A 138 6.60 15.04 11.43
C ILE A 138 6.01 13.92 10.58
N ASP A 139 5.66 12.78 11.19
CA ASP A 139 5.07 11.65 10.49
C ASP A 139 3.70 12.03 9.92
N ILE A 140 2.86 12.73 10.69
CA ILE A 140 1.55 13.25 10.24
C ILE A 140 1.76 14.26 9.09
N SER A 141 2.65 15.23 9.25
CA SER A 141 2.94 16.23 8.22
C SER A 141 3.39 15.58 6.89
N ASN A 142 4.21 14.53 6.95
CA ASN A 142 4.67 13.82 5.76
C ASN A 142 3.54 13.07 5.05
N ILE A 143 2.60 12.46 5.80
CA ILE A 143 1.42 11.80 5.22
C ILE A 143 0.52 12.84 4.55
N ASN A 144 0.27 13.98 5.21
CA ASN A 144 -0.55 15.07 4.67
C ASN A 144 0.06 15.64 3.38
N LYS A 145 1.39 15.86 3.34
CA LYS A 145 2.11 16.27 2.13
C LYS A 145 1.92 15.26 1.01
N ALA A 146 2.06 13.96 1.29
CA ALA A 146 1.92 12.91 0.30
C ALA A 146 0.51 12.84 -0.31
N LEU A 147 -0.55 12.98 0.51
CA LEU A 147 -1.93 13.02 0.02
C LEU A 147 -2.21 14.26 -0.84
N LYS A 148 -1.65 15.42 -0.48
CA LYS A 148 -1.75 16.66 -1.28
C LYS A 148 -1.02 16.56 -2.61
N ASP A 149 -0.01 15.70 -2.74
CA ASP A 149 0.77 15.51 -3.96
C ASP A 149 0.26 14.36 -4.83
N GLY A 150 -0.21 13.27 -4.22
CA GLY A 150 -0.53 12.05 -4.96
C GLY A 150 -1.43 11.06 -4.24
N TRP A 151 -1.15 9.79 -4.49
CA TRP A 151 -1.85 8.64 -3.92
C TRP A 151 -1.04 8.02 -2.80
N VAL A 152 -1.71 7.60 -1.74
CA VAL A 152 -1.07 6.95 -0.59
C VAL A 152 -1.65 5.56 -0.39
N ILE A 153 -0.79 4.56 -0.19
CA ILE A 153 -1.15 3.19 0.17
C ILE A 153 -0.87 3.00 1.66
N THR A 154 -1.83 2.45 2.38
CA THR A 154 -1.67 2.09 3.80
C THR A 154 -2.19 0.69 4.09
N PHE A 155 -1.57 0.07 5.09
CA PHE A 155 -1.98 -1.22 5.65
C PHE A 155 -2.44 -0.98 7.10
N PRO A 156 -3.75 -0.76 7.35
CA PRO A 156 -4.27 -0.25 8.62
C PRO A 156 -3.99 -1.13 9.84
N GLN A 157 -3.74 -2.43 9.64
CA GLN A 157 -3.36 -3.33 10.73
C GLN A 157 -1.92 -3.08 11.23
N GLY A 158 -1.04 -2.51 10.39
CA GLY A 158 0.39 -2.30 10.69
C GLY A 158 1.19 -3.59 10.93
N THR A 159 0.63 -4.73 10.54
CA THR A 159 1.23 -6.07 10.66
C THR A 159 0.69 -7.01 9.59
N THR A 160 1.46 -8.06 9.28
CA THR A 160 1.04 -9.12 8.36
C THR A 160 0.24 -10.24 9.05
N LYS A 161 -0.04 -10.14 10.35
CA LYS A 161 -0.86 -11.10 11.10
C LYS A 161 -2.31 -10.95 10.66
N ALA A 162 -2.95 -12.06 10.25
CA ALA A 162 -4.37 -12.06 9.92
C ALA A 162 -5.22 -11.68 11.14
N TRP A 163 -6.32 -10.98 10.91
CA TRP A 163 -7.29 -10.60 11.95
C TRP A 163 -6.68 -9.76 13.08
N ALA A 164 -5.51 -9.15 12.85
CA ALA A 164 -4.98 -8.19 13.80
C ALA A 164 -5.88 -6.93 13.82
N PRO A 165 -6.06 -6.30 14.99
CA PRO A 165 -6.89 -5.11 15.10
C PRO A 165 -6.47 -4.00 14.12
N ILE A 166 -7.44 -3.32 13.54
CA ILE A 166 -7.21 -2.11 12.76
C ILE A 166 -6.71 -1.00 13.68
N ARG A 167 -5.68 -0.29 13.26
CA ARG A 167 -5.10 0.81 14.03
C ARG A 167 -5.82 2.13 13.74
N LYS A 168 -6.15 2.88 14.77
CA LYS A 168 -6.86 4.17 14.69
C LYS A 168 -6.13 5.22 13.83
N GLY A 169 -4.81 5.09 13.64
CA GLY A 169 -4.01 6.03 12.85
C GLY A 169 -4.52 6.26 11.44
N THR A 170 -5.05 5.23 10.76
CA THR A 170 -5.64 5.39 9.43
C THR A 170 -6.94 6.20 9.48
N ALA A 171 -7.78 6.03 10.51
CA ALA A 171 -9.00 6.81 10.68
C ALA A 171 -8.67 8.29 10.95
N HIS A 172 -7.63 8.60 11.73
CA HIS A 172 -7.16 9.99 11.93
C HIS A 172 -6.70 10.62 10.61
N ILE A 173 -5.93 9.90 9.78
CA ILE A 173 -5.52 10.37 8.44
C ILE A 173 -6.74 10.70 7.58
N ILE A 174 -7.76 9.85 7.61
CA ILE A 174 -9.00 10.02 6.85
C ILE A 174 -9.75 11.26 7.30
N LYS A 175 -9.96 11.45 8.61
CA LYS A 175 -10.66 12.63 9.14
C LYS A 175 -9.95 13.93 8.79
N GLU A 176 -8.63 13.95 8.93
CA GLU A 176 -7.84 15.16 8.72
C GLU A 176 -7.74 15.58 7.25
N ASN A 177 -7.54 14.60 6.34
CA ASN A 177 -7.27 14.89 4.93
C ASN A 177 -8.48 14.72 4.02
N LYS A 178 -9.56 14.10 4.50
CA LYS A 178 -10.79 13.79 3.74
C LYS A 178 -10.49 13.20 2.34
N PRO A 179 -9.63 12.15 2.24
CA PRO A 179 -9.26 11.56 0.96
C PRO A 179 -10.38 10.67 0.40
N ILE A 180 -10.35 10.41 -0.90
CA ILE A 180 -11.10 9.29 -1.46
C ILE A 180 -10.47 7.99 -0.97
N VAL A 181 -11.22 7.19 -0.21
CA VAL A 181 -10.74 5.94 0.39
C VAL A 181 -11.12 4.76 -0.48
N VAL A 182 -10.11 4.05 -1.01
CA VAL A 182 -10.31 2.91 -1.93
C VAL A 182 -9.81 1.62 -1.27
N PRO A 183 -10.70 0.68 -0.92
CA PRO A 183 -10.29 -0.60 -0.35
C PRO A 183 -9.71 -1.55 -1.39
N ILE A 184 -8.64 -2.24 -1.01
CA ILE A 184 -8.03 -3.32 -1.76
C ILE A 184 -7.98 -4.56 -0.87
N ILE A 185 -8.48 -5.68 -1.36
CA ILE A 185 -8.42 -6.96 -0.68
C ILE A 185 -7.46 -7.86 -1.43
N ILE A 186 -6.43 -8.34 -0.74
CA ILE A 186 -5.47 -9.30 -1.29
C ILE A 186 -5.61 -10.66 -0.60
N ASP A 187 -5.45 -11.73 -1.38
CA ASP A 187 -5.38 -13.09 -0.86
C ASP A 187 -4.34 -13.93 -1.61
N GLY A 188 -3.89 -15.02 -0.98
CA GLY A 188 -2.95 -15.98 -1.53
C GLY A 188 -1.48 -15.62 -1.39
N PHE A 189 -1.14 -14.41 -0.95
CA PHE A 189 0.25 -13.96 -0.86
C PHE A 189 1.03 -14.73 0.22
N ARG A 190 0.43 -15.03 1.38
CA ARG A 190 1.06 -15.88 2.42
C ARG A 190 1.33 -17.31 1.93
N ARG A 191 0.52 -17.81 1.00
CA ARG A 191 0.72 -19.14 0.39
C ARG A 191 1.82 -19.11 -0.66
N SER A 192 1.92 -18.01 -1.41
CA SER A 192 2.85 -17.86 -2.53
C SER A 192 4.25 -17.48 -2.10
N PHE A 193 4.40 -16.64 -1.08
CA PHE A 193 5.66 -16.00 -0.72
C PHE A 193 6.10 -16.34 0.72
N ASP A 194 7.40 -16.13 0.98
CA ASP A 194 7.94 -16.06 2.33
C ASP A 194 7.34 -14.87 3.11
N LYS A 195 7.55 -14.81 4.40
CA LYS A 195 7.02 -13.73 5.26
C LYS A 195 7.45 -12.33 4.82
N LYS A 196 8.65 -12.21 4.24
CA LYS A 196 9.13 -10.94 3.69
C LYS A 196 8.48 -10.60 2.36
N GLY A 197 8.00 -11.58 1.60
CA GLY A 197 7.48 -11.39 0.25
C GLY A 197 8.57 -11.17 -0.79
N LEU A 198 9.79 -11.65 -0.52
CA LEU A 198 10.93 -11.53 -1.43
C LEU A 198 11.16 -12.80 -2.24
N PHE A 199 10.85 -13.98 -1.68
CA PHE A 199 11.06 -15.27 -2.31
C PHE A 199 9.74 -15.99 -2.51
N ILE A 200 9.61 -16.70 -3.64
CA ILE A 200 8.48 -17.59 -3.91
C ILE A 200 8.65 -18.83 -3.04
N LYS A 201 7.65 -19.11 -2.22
CA LYS A 201 7.57 -20.28 -1.35
C LYS A 201 6.90 -21.47 -2.05
N LYS A 202 5.86 -21.17 -2.86
CA LYS A 202 5.09 -22.18 -3.61
C LYS A 202 4.80 -21.66 -5.01
N ASN A 203 5.40 -22.30 -6.01
CA ASN A 203 5.15 -22.00 -7.41
C ASN A 203 3.71 -22.32 -7.79
N GLY A 204 3.12 -21.50 -8.67
CA GLY A 204 1.75 -21.68 -9.16
C GLY A 204 0.64 -21.42 -8.14
N ALA A 205 0.97 -21.02 -6.91
CA ALA A 205 -0.05 -20.65 -5.94
C ALA A 205 -0.81 -19.41 -6.43
N LYS A 206 -2.13 -19.54 -6.55
CA LYS A 206 -3.03 -18.47 -7.02
C LYS A 206 -3.07 -17.33 -6.00
N GLN A 207 -2.96 -16.12 -6.51
CA GLN A 207 -3.09 -14.88 -5.77
C GLN A 207 -4.30 -14.12 -6.31
N SER A 208 -4.95 -13.34 -5.48
CA SER A 208 -6.02 -12.45 -5.92
C SER A 208 -5.88 -11.06 -5.31
N MET A 209 -6.34 -10.07 -6.07
CA MET A 209 -6.44 -8.68 -5.67
C MET A 209 -7.77 -8.12 -6.16
N LYS A 210 -8.62 -7.71 -5.22
CA LYS A 210 -9.92 -7.11 -5.52
C LYS A 210 -9.92 -5.66 -5.08
N ILE A 211 -10.12 -4.76 -6.03
CA ILE A 211 -10.29 -3.34 -5.80
C ILE A 211 -11.79 -3.09 -5.64
N ARG A 212 -12.18 -2.43 -4.57
CA ARG A 212 -13.58 -2.08 -4.29
C ARG A 212 -13.87 -0.63 -4.68
N LYS A 213 -15.12 -0.32 -4.89
CA LYS A 213 -15.58 1.07 -5.07
C LYS A 213 -15.14 1.92 -3.88
N PRO A 214 -14.84 3.21 -4.09
CA PRO A 214 -14.52 4.13 -3.00
C PRO A 214 -15.60 4.08 -1.90
N LEU A 215 -15.15 4.14 -0.66
CA LEU A 215 -16.04 4.19 0.51
C LEU A 215 -16.75 5.54 0.57
N LYS A 216 -17.99 5.53 0.98
CA LYS A 216 -18.79 6.73 1.29
C LYS A 216 -18.56 7.11 2.76
N ILE A 217 -17.34 7.56 3.08
CA ILE A 217 -16.95 7.88 4.45
C ILE A 217 -17.74 9.10 4.97
N ASN A 218 -18.35 8.96 6.15
CA ASN A 218 -18.76 10.11 6.94
C ASN A 218 -17.54 10.62 7.71
N TYR A 219 -16.93 11.72 7.24
CA TYR A 219 -15.74 12.28 7.87
C TYR A 219 -15.99 12.90 9.25
N GLU A 220 -17.24 13.13 9.63
CA GLU A 220 -17.62 13.60 10.96
C GLU A 220 -17.90 12.46 11.96
N ALA A 221 -17.95 11.21 11.48
CA ALA A 221 -18.12 10.03 12.33
C ALA A 221 -16.97 9.88 13.34
N SER A 222 -17.18 9.06 14.37
CA SER A 222 -16.14 8.75 15.34
C SER A 222 -14.94 8.04 14.72
N ILE A 223 -13.78 8.12 15.35
CA ILE A 223 -12.57 7.37 14.93
C ILE A 223 -12.84 5.87 14.97
N GLU A 224 -13.61 5.40 15.93
CA GLU A 224 -14.03 4.03 16.12
C GLU A 224 -14.87 3.54 14.93
N ASP A 225 -15.86 4.31 14.52
CA ASP A 225 -16.75 3.96 13.41
C ASP A 225 -15.98 3.89 12.08
N ILE A 226 -15.13 4.88 11.78
CA ILE A 226 -14.29 4.87 10.59
C ILE A 226 -13.33 3.68 10.64
N THR A 227 -12.75 3.38 11.80
CA THR A 227 -11.85 2.22 11.98
C THR A 227 -12.56 0.91 11.69
N LYS A 228 -13.78 0.75 12.19
CA LYS A 228 -14.64 -0.43 11.94
C LYS A 228 -15.00 -0.54 10.46
N GLU A 229 -15.43 0.56 9.84
CA GLU A 229 -15.74 0.60 8.40
C GLU A 229 -14.57 0.17 7.53
N ILE A 230 -13.35 0.64 7.83
CA ILE A 230 -12.13 0.21 7.15
C ILE A 230 -11.92 -1.30 7.33
N GLY A 231 -12.04 -1.82 8.56
CA GLY A 231 -11.88 -3.25 8.85
C GLY A 231 -12.81 -4.12 8.04
N LEU A 232 -14.10 -3.75 7.99
CA LEU A 232 -15.12 -4.41 7.18
C LEU A 232 -14.79 -4.34 5.69
N ALA A 233 -14.34 -3.19 5.22
CA ALA A 233 -14.05 -2.96 3.81
C ALA A 233 -12.89 -3.80 3.27
N ILE A 234 -11.87 -4.08 4.09
CA ILE A 234 -10.70 -4.90 3.71
C ILE A 234 -10.79 -6.35 4.20
N HIS A 235 -11.96 -6.79 4.67
CA HIS A 235 -12.21 -8.14 5.19
C HIS A 235 -11.26 -8.53 6.33
N GLN A 236 -11.06 -7.64 7.30
CA GLN A 236 -10.23 -7.86 8.49
C GLN A 236 -10.92 -7.48 9.79
N ASP A 237 -12.22 -7.25 9.77
CA ASP A 237 -13.02 -7.15 10.99
C ASP A 237 -13.23 -8.55 11.60
N ILE A 238 -13.13 -8.64 12.93
CA ILE A 238 -13.26 -9.91 13.64
C ILE A 238 -14.63 -10.57 13.42
N SER A 239 -15.69 -9.77 13.22
CA SER A 239 -17.02 -10.27 12.92
C SER A 239 -17.11 -11.04 11.59
N GLN A 240 -16.15 -10.83 10.69
CA GLN A 240 -16.06 -11.52 9.39
C GLN A 240 -15.20 -12.79 9.44
N LYS A 241 -14.61 -13.09 10.59
CA LYS A 241 -13.82 -14.30 10.77
C LYS A 241 -14.74 -15.50 10.82
N VAL A 242 -14.75 -16.29 9.74
CA VAL A 242 -15.42 -17.58 9.73
C VAL A 242 -14.70 -18.48 10.73
N ILE A 243 -15.40 -18.92 11.76
CA ILE A 243 -14.93 -19.92 12.69
C ILE A 243 -15.04 -21.25 11.92
N GLY A 244 -13.91 -21.69 11.33
CA GLY A 244 -13.75 -22.99 10.70
C GLY A 244 -13.07 -23.93 11.67
#